data_2295b05b3e3992e7f2fea5989b25a373
#
_entry.id   2295b05b3e3992e7f2fea5989b25a373
#
_cell.length_a   1.000
_cell.length_b   1.000
_cell.length_c   1.000
_cell.angle_alpha   90.00
_cell.angle_beta   90.00
_cell.angle_gamma   90.00
#
_symmetry.space_group_name_H-M   'P 1'
#
loop_
_entity.id
_entity.type
_entity.pdbx_description
1 polymer ?
#
loop_
_entity_poly.entity_id
_entity_poly.type
_entity_poly.pdbx_seq_one_letter_code
_entity_poly.pdbx_strand_id
1 'polypeptide(L)'
;MSEQDSWTALDSDYRLNHAIRIILVGAESTRTTTLAEALVTHYRAMFPGIRNVEEYGRQFTYDLLEQAATDAAAAGEPEPGMDDLVWTPEHFAIIAREQTALEDAAALAAPLVVADTDALATLLWERRYLDGTSGSELYAGALLPRRDLYLVTDHVGVPFEADEIRDGEHLRADMTRWFTEILGARGYSWVLVTGSREKRLADAIALIEPLLEGVPEASLKVRQPGDQ
;
A
#
# COMPACT_ATOMS: atom_id res chain seq x y z
N MET A 1 -7.31 27.80 -22.20
CA MET A 1 -7.72 27.11 -20.97
C MET A 1 -6.60 27.32 -19.96
N SER A 2 -6.90 27.98 -18.84
CA SER A 2 -5.89 28.43 -17.88
C SER A 2 -5.35 27.22 -17.07
N GLU A 3 -4.09 27.34 -16.61
CA GLU A 3 -3.43 26.36 -15.70
C GLU A 3 -4.23 26.06 -14.41
N GLN A 4 -5.33 26.77 -14.17
CA GLN A 4 -6.20 26.66 -12.99
C GLN A 4 -7.10 25.41 -12.95
N ASP A 5 -7.13 24.60 -14.03
CA ASP A 5 -8.01 23.43 -14.13
C ASP A 5 -7.28 22.10 -13.86
N SER A 6 -6.03 22.12 -13.41
CA SER A 6 -5.30 20.90 -13.08
C SER A 6 -5.44 20.52 -11.59
N TRP A 7 -5.36 19.22 -11.27
CA TRP A 7 -5.37 18.73 -9.90
C TRP A 7 -4.37 19.47 -9.00
N THR A 8 -3.17 19.71 -9.51
CA THR A 8 -2.08 20.38 -8.78
C THR A 8 -2.32 21.86 -8.50
N ALA A 9 -3.27 22.49 -9.20
CA ALA A 9 -3.68 23.87 -8.94
C ALA A 9 -4.73 24.01 -7.82
N LEU A 10 -5.34 22.88 -7.39
CA LEU A 10 -6.29 22.85 -6.28
C LEU A 10 -5.57 23.00 -4.93
N ASP A 11 -6.31 23.44 -3.92
CA ASP A 11 -5.81 23.53 -2.53
C ASP A 11 -5.33 22.17 -2.00
N SER A 12 -4.28 22.16 -1.18
CA SER A 12 -3.69 20.93 -0.66
C SER A 12 -4.65 20.15 0.23
N ASP A 13 -5.42 20.85 1.09
CA ASP A 13 -6.40 20.19 1.96
C ASP A 13 -7.53 19.57 1.12
N TYR A 14 -7.94 20.25 0.04
CA TYR A 14 -8.89 19.69 -0.91
C TYR A 14 -8.35 18.40 -1.53
N ARG A 15 -7.13 18.41 -2.05
CA ARG A 15 -6.51 17.23 -2.67
C ARG A 15 -6.38 16.06 -1.71
N LEU A 16 -5.91 16.29 -0.50
CA LEU A 16 -5.78 15.26 0.52
C LEU A 16 -7.12 14.60 0.89
N ASN A 17 -8.20 15.38 0.92
CA ASN A 17 -9.53 14.91 1.31
C ASN A 17 -10.35 14.32 0.15
N HIS A 18 -10.01 14.61 -1.11
CA HIS A 18 -10.80 14.20 -2.28
C HIS A 18 -10.04 13.25 -3.22
N ALA A 19 -8.76 12.99 -3.01
CA ALA A 19 -8.05 11.95 -3.71
C ALA A 19 -8.68 10.58 -3.40
N ILE A 20 -8.96 9.82 -4.44
CA ILE A 20 -9.44 8.44 -4.34
C ILE A 20 -8.26 7.55 -3.97
N ARG A 21 -8.38 6.79 -2.89
CA ARG A 21 -7.31 5.93 -2.37
C ARG A 21 -7.68 4.46 -2.53
N ILE A 22 -6.96 3.78 -3.38
CA ILE A 22 -7.05 2.34 -3.62
C ILE A 22 -5.85 1.67 -2.96
N ILE A 23 -6.13 0.84 -1.98
CA ILE A 23 -5.11 0.17 -1.19
C ILE A 23 -5.07 -1.30 -1.55
N LEU A 24 -3.90 -1.79 -1.89
CA LEU A 24 -3.66 -3.21 -2.13
C LEU A 24 -3.04 -3.82 -0.88
N VAL A 25 -3.67 -4.87 -0.37
CA VAL A 25 -3.16 -5.60 0.80
C VAL A 25 -3.23 -7.10 0.53
N GLY A 26 -2.39 -7.85 1.21
CA GLY A 26 -2.39 -9.31 1.10
C GLY A 26 -1.25 -9.91 1.90
N ALA A 27 -1.24 -11.23 2.00
CA ALA A 27 -0.12 -11.97 2.54
C ALA A 27 1.10 -11.86 1.60
N GLU A 28 2.25 -12.31 2.09
CA GLU A 28 3.47 -12.38 1.26
C GLU A 28 3.25 -13.15 -0.03
N SER A 29 3.94 -12.72 -1.09
CA SER A 29 3.91 -13.36 -2.42
C SER A 29 2.51 -13.49 -3.01
N THR A 30 1.57 -12.57 -2.70
CA THR A 30 0.23 -12.55 -3.33
C THR A 30 0.14 -11.61 -4.53
N ARG A 31 1.29 -10.98 -4.90
CA ARG A 31 1.43 -10.08 -6.06
C ARG A 31 0.69 -8.75 -5.92
N THR A 32 0.65 -8.18 -4.73
CA THR A 32 0.16 -6.83 -4.47
C THR A 32 0.90 -5.82 -5.33
N THR A 33 2.22 -5.77 -5.24
CA THR A 33 3.09 -4.87 -6.01
C THR A 33 2.85 -4.98 -7.52
N THR A 34 2.79 -6.20 -8.05
CA THR A 34 2.52 -6.43 -9.49
C THR A 34 1.18 -5.86 -9.93
N LEU A 35 0.14 -5.98 -9.10
CA LEU A 35 -1.18 -5.42 -9.40
C LEU A 35 -1.18 -3.89 -9.27
N ALA A 36 -0.52 -3.34 -8.24
CA ALA A 36 -0.38 -1.89 -8.06
C ALA A 36 0.31 -1.23 -9.26
N GLU A 37 1.44 -1.78 -9.71
CA GLU A 37 2.16 -1.31 -10.90
C GLU A 37 1.32 -1.37 -12.17
N ALA A 38 0.55 -2.46 -12.34
CA ALA A 38 -0.33 -2.62 -13.50
C ALA A 38 -1.47 -1.57 -13.50
N LEU A 39 -2.06 -1.27 -12.34
CA LEU A 39 -3.07 -0.21 -12.18
C LEU A 39 -2.49 1.17 -12.46
N VAL A 40 -1.33 1.49 -11.92
CA VAL A 40 -0.64 2.76 -12.19
C VAL A 40 -0.33 2.90 -13.68
N THR A 41 0.12 1.82 -14.32
CA THR A 41 0.38 1.82 -15.77
C THR A 41 -0.90 2.06 -16.57
N HIS A 42 -2.02 1.43 -16.17
CA HIS A 42 -3.32 1.61 -16.82
C HIS A 42 -3.82 3.06 -16.73
N TYR A 43 -3.74 3.66 -15.55
CA TYR A 43 -4.29 4.99 -15.30
C TYR A 43 -3.33 6.15 -15.63
N ARG A 44 -2.08 5.87 -15.97
CA ARG A 44 -1.06 6.91 -16.21
C ARG A 44 -1.42 7.90 -17.31
N ALA A 45 -2.10 7.46 -18.36
CA ALA A 45 -2.54 8.34 -19.44
C ALA A 45 -3.64 9.32 -18.96
N MET A 46 -4.48 8.88 -18.03
CA MET A 46 -5.56 9.69 -17.45
C MET A 46 -5.04 10.61 -16.34
N PHE A 47 -4.10 10.11 -15.52
CA PHE A 47 -3.50 10.82 -14.40
C PHE A 47 -1.99 10.81 -14.50
N PRO A 48 -1.35 11.76 -15.21
CA PRO A 48 0.11 11.75 -15.43
C PRO A 48 0.93 11.83 -14.12
N GLY A 49 0.34 12.37 -13.06
CA GLY A 49 0.95 12.45 -11.73
C GLY A 49 0.85 11.18 -10.89
N ILE A 50 0.08 10.16 -11.35
CA ILE A 50 -0.10 8.92 -10.60
C ILE A 50 1.22 8.18 -10.43
N ARG A 51 1.42 7.64 -9.23
CA ARG A 51 2.59 6.83 -8.88
C ARG A 51 2.13 5.64 -8.04
N ASN A 52 2.87 4.56 -8.12
CA ASN A 52 2.76 3.50 -7.11
C ASN A 52 3.33 4.03 -5.78
N VAL A 53 2.56 3.92 -4.72
CA VAL A 53 3.07 4.12 -3.36
C VAL A 53 3.58 2.77 -2.89
N GLU A 54 4.89 2.62 -2.90
CA GLU A 54 5.56 1.37 -2.54
C GLU A 54 5.46 1.07 -1.04
N GLU A 55 5.63 -0.19 -0.67
CA GLU A 55 5.64 -0.64 0.71
C GLU A 55 6.89 -0.13 1.44
N TYR A 56 6.73 0.86 2.32
CA TYR A 56 7.83 1.38 3.13
C TYR A 56 8.39 0.34 4.10
N GLY A 57 7.55 -0.56 4.61
CA GLY A 57 7.96 -1.63 5.52
C GLY A 57 9.06 -2.53 4.95
N ARG A 58 9.03 -2.78 3.65
CA ARG A 58 10.09 -3.55 2.97
C ARG A 58 11.43 -2.83 3.02
N GLN A 59 11.46 -1.54 2.68
CA GLN A 59 12.68 -0.74 2.77
C GLN A 59 13.20 -0.67 4.21
N PHE A 60 12.29 -0.43 5.16
CA PHE A 60 12.63 -0.40 6.57
C PHE A 60 13.27 -1.71 7.06
N THR A 61 12.77 -2.86 6.57
CA THR A 61 13.33 -4.17 6.90
C THR A 61 14.76 -4.33 6.39
N TYR A 62 15.05 -3.90 5.16
CA TYR A 62 16.41 -3.93 4.63
C TYR A 62 17.34 -3.01 5.42
N ASP A 63 16.89 -1.79 5.75
CA ASP A 63 17.68 -0.85 6.55
C ASP A 63 17.98 -1.41 7.94
N LEU A 64 17.02 -2.12 8.56
CA LEU A 64 17.20 -2.77 9.85
C LEU A 64 18.17 -3.94 9.79
N LEU A 65 18.15 -4.76 8.73
CA LEU A 65 19.11 -5.85 8.49
C LEU A 65 20.51 -5.29 8.28
N GLU A 66 20.68 -4.25 7.47
CA GLU A 66 21.97 -3.60 7.22
C GLU A 66 22.58 -3.04 8.51
N GLN A 67 21.76 -2.42 9.36
CA GLN A 67 22.17 -1.93 10.67
C GLN A 67 22.60 -3.09 11.57
N ALA A 68 21.81 -4.14 11.65
CA ALA A 68 22.12 -5.33 12.47
C ALA A 68 23.41 -6.01 12.00
N ALA A 69 23.64 -6.12 10.69
CA ALA A 69 24.88 -6.66 10.13
C ALA A 69 26.10 -5.80 10.47
N THR A 70 25.94 -4.47 10.45
CA THR A 70 26.99 -3.53 10.86
C THR A 70 27.37 -3.70 12.32
N ASP A 71 26.38 -3.81 13.19
CA ASP A 71 26.56 -3.98 14.63
C ASP A 71 27.21 -5.33 14.96
N ALA A 72 26.77 -6.42 14.31
CA ALA A 72 27.35 -7.75 14.44
C ALA A 72 28.83 -7.78 14.00
N ALA A 73 29.14 -7.16 12.86
CA ALA A 73 30.52 -7.06 12.39
C ALA A 73 31.42 -6.30 13.36
N ALA A 74 30.93 -5.23 13.97
CA ALA A 74 31.65 -4.48 14.98
C ALA A 74 31.89 -5.29 16.28
N ALA A 75 30.95 -6.20 16.61
CA ALA A 75 31.05 -7.10 17.75
C ALA A 75 31.86 -8.39 17.46
N GLY A 76 32.19 -8.66 16.19
CA GLY A 76 32.81 -9.91 15.76
C GLY A 76 31.88 -11.10 15.77
N GLU A 77 30.57 -10.85 15.59
CA GLU A 77 29.50 -11.84 15.56
C GLU A 77 29.12 -12.22 14.11
N PRO A 78 28.45 -13.36 13.92
CA PRO A 78 27.95 -13.75 12.59
C PRO A 78 26.96 -12.71 12.02
N GLU A 79 26.89 -12.63 10.71
CA GLU A 79 25.89 -11.80 10.01
C GLU A 79 24.47 -12.28 10.34
N PRO A 80 23.58 -11.41 10.83
CA PRO A 80 22.23 -11.75 11.21
C PRO A 80 21.35 -11.96 9.97
N GLY A 81 20.38 -12.87 10.09
CA GLY A 81 19.28 -13.06 9.13
C GLY A 81 17.99 -12.43 9.61
N MET A 82 16.91 -12.64 8.83
CA MET A 82 15.57 -12.13 9.15
C MET A 82 15.06 -12.60 10.52
N ASP A 83 15.35 -13.86 10.89
CA ASP A 83 14.93 -14.47 12.15
C ASP A 83 15.65 -13.89 13.38
N ASP A 84 16.79 -13.21 13.16
CA ASP A 84 17.56 -12.59 14.23
C ASP A 84 17.12 -11.14 14.51
N LEU A 85 16.25 -10.56 13.67
CA LEU A 85 15.77 -9.20 13.84
C LEU A 85 14.85 -9.06 15.06
N VAL A 86 15.15 -8.09 15.90
CA VAL A 86 14.32 -7.74 17.06
C VAL A 86 13.33 -6.64 16.67
N TRP A 87 12.11 -7.05 16.40
CA TRP A 87 11.02 -6.12 16.13
C TRP A 87 10.51 -5.46 17.40
N THR A 88 10.11 -4.19 17.30
CA THR A 88 9.52 -3.43 18.41
C THR A 88 8.26 -2.69 17.93
N PRO A 89 7.32 -2.35 18.83
CA PRO A 89 6.14 -1.55 18.47
C PRO A 89 6.50 -0.20 17.82
N GLU A 90 7.65 0.40 18.20
CA GLU A 90 8.15 1.64 17.63
C GLU A 90 8.47 1.49 16.15
N HIS A 91 9.03 0.37 15.71
CA HIS A 91 9.31 0.09 14.31
C HIS A 91 8.02 0.14 13.47
N PHE A 92 6.96 -0.50 13.94
CA PHE A 92 5.66 -0.48 13.23
C PHE A 92 5.00 0.89 13.26
N ALA A 93 5.17 1.67 14.33
CA ALA A 93 4.70 3.04 14.38
C ALA A 93 5.42 3.94 13.35
N ILE A 94 6.73 3.77 13.18
CA ILE A 94 7.52 4.48 12.16
C ILE A 94 7.03 4.07 10.76
N ILE A 95 6.90 2.78 10.48
CA ILE A 95 6.45 2.25 9.19
C ILE A 95 5.07 2.82 8.83
N ALA A 96 4.10 2.76 9.76
CA ALA A 96 2.76 3.26 9.53
C ALA A 96 2.72 4.77 9.23
N ARG A 97 3.53 5.56 9.95
CA ARG A 97 3.62 7.01 9.75
C ARG A 97 4.23 7.35 8.39
N GLU A 98 5.35 6.74 8.04
CA GLU A 98 6.04 7.00 6.78
C GLU A 98 5.20 6.53 5.58
N GLN A 99 4.55 5.36 5.68
CA GLN A 99 3.61 4.88 4.66
C GLN A 99 2.48 5.90 4.43
N THR A 100 1.88 6.44 5.49
CA THR A 100 0.84 7.46 5.37
C THR A 100 1.36 8.74 4.72
N ALA A 101 2.57 9.16 5.05
CA ALA A 101 3.19 10.35 4.44
C ALA A 101 3.43 10.17 2.92
N LEU A 102 3.84 8.97 2.49
CA LEU A 102 3.99 8.63 1.06
C LEU A 102 2.66 8.66 0.32
N GLU A 103 1.58 8.14 0.93
CA GLU A 103 0.24 8.20 0.36
C GLU A 103 -0.28 9.64 0.23
N ASP A 104 -0.05 10.47 1.23
CA ASP A 104 -0.44 11.89 1.20
C ASP A 104 0.34 12.65 0.12
N ALA A 105 1.63 12.37 -0.03
CA ALA A 105 2.42 12.94 -1.12
C ALA A 105 1.88 12.52 -2.51
N ALA A 106 1.42 11.27 -2.66
CA ALA A 106 0.79 10.80 -3.89
C ALA A 106 -0.57 11.49 -4.12
N ALA A 107 -1.38 11.68 -3.08
CA ALA A 107 -2.66 12.39 -3.15
C ALA A 107 -2.50 13.86 -3.58
N LEU A 108 -1.41 14.49 -3.18
CA LEU A 108 -1.08 15.85 -3.62
C LEU A 108 -0.67 15.90 -5.11
N ALA A 109 -0.21 14.80 -5.68
CA ALA A 109 0.26 14.72 -7.06
C ALA A 109 -0.83 14.33 -8.06
N ALA A 110 -1.81 13.50 -7.66
CA ALA A 110 -2.85 12.98 -8.53
C ALA A 110 -4.16 12.72 -7.76
N PRO A 111 -5.32 12.77 -8.45
CA PRO A 111 -6.62 12.50 -7.83
C PRO A 111 -6.87 11.00 -7.57
N LEU A 112 -5.99 10.12 -8.01
CA LEU A 112 -6.01 8.68 -7.75
C LEU A 112 -4.69 8.25 -7.14
N VAL A 113 -4.76 7.66 -5.96
CA VAL A 113 -3.65 7.02 -5.23
C VAL A 113 -3.82 5.51 -5.35
N VAL A 114 -2.76 4.83 -5.73
CA VAL A 114 -2.64 3.37 -5.69
C VAL A 114 -1.49 3.05 -4.76
N ALA A 115 -1.77 2.41 -3.63
CA ALA A 115 -0.77 2.08 -2.63
C ALA A 115 -0.62 0.57 -2.44
N ASP A 116 0.63 0.11 -2.49
CA ASP A 116 1.00 -1.24 -2.09
C ASP A 116 1.18 -1.24 -0.58
N THR A 117 0.11 -1.63 0.13
CA THR A 117 -0.07 -1.57 1.59
C THR A 117 -0.45 -0.19 2.16
N ASP A 118 -0.74 -0.16 3.45
CA ASP A 118 -1.02 1.04 4.25
C ASP A 118 -0.74 0.84 5.75
N ALA A 119 -1.03 1.88 6.55
CA ALA A 119 -0.88 1.83 7.99
C ALA A 119 -1.78 0.77 8.67
N LEU A 120 -2.94 0.40 8.09
CA LEU A 120 -3.78 -0.68 8.63
C LEU A 120 -3.11 -2.06 8.43
N ALA A 121 -2.50 -2.26 7.26
CA ALA A 121 -1.73 -3.50 7.01
C ALA A 121 -0.55 -3.63 7.99
N THR A 122 0.10 -2.52 8.32
CA THR A 122 1.20 -2.50 9.30
C THR A 122 0.78 -3.07 10.65
N LEU A 123 -0.48 -2.89 11.10
CA LEU A 123 -1.00 -3.52 12.30
C LEU A 123 -1.03 -5.05 12.24
N LEU A 124 -1.32 -5.61 11.08
CA LEU A 124 -1.35 -7.07 10.91
C LEU A 124 0.06 -7.64 10.85
N TRP A 125 1.01 -6.90 10.30
CA TRP A 125 2.42 -7.23 10.38
C TRP A 125 2.95 -7.17 11.82
N GLU A 126 2.61 -6.13 12.57
CA GLU A 126 2.93 -6.03 13.99
C GLU A 126 2.36 -7.22 14.79
N ARG A 127 1.08 -7.54 14.57
CA ARG A 127 0.44 -8.72 15.17
C ARG A 127 1.20 -10.01 14.86
N ARG A 128 1.72 -10.15 13.64
CA ARG A 128 2.49 -11.33 13.22
C ARG A 128 3.82 -11.44 13.97
N TYR A 129 4.57 -10.34 14.07
CA TYR A 129 5.92 -10.34 14.63
C TYR A 129 5.97 -10.15 16.15
N LEU A 130 4.94 -9.58 16.74
CA LEU A 130 4.88 -9.29 18.20
C LEU A 130 3.77 -10.05 18.94
N ASP A 131 3.30 -11.20 18.41
CA ASP A 131 2.27 -12.06 19.02
C ASP A 131 1.01 -11.29 19.49
N GLY A 132 0.61 -10.25 18.79
CA GLY A 132 -0.62 -9.51 19.05
C GLY A 132 -0.58 -8.55 20.25
N THR A 133 0.59 -8.27 20.80
CA THR A 133 0.75 -7.33 21.94
C THR A 133 0.97 -5.90 21.46
N SER A 134 0.10 -5.35 20.67
CA SER A 134 0.35 -4.02 20.09
C SER A 134 -0.34 -2.88 20.84
N GLY A 135 0.41 -1.82 21.12
CA GLY A 135 -0.12 -0.49 21.43
C GLY A 135 -0.59 0.29 20.21
N SER A 136 -0.48 -0.29 19.03
CA SER A 136 -0.65 0.36 17.73
C SER A 136 -2.10 0.51 17.28
N GLU A 137 -3.08 -0.11 17.94
CA GLU A 137 -4.50 0.20 17.71
C GLU A 137 -4.81 1.70 17.83
N LEU A 138 -4.03 2.41 18.65
CA LEU A 138 -4.10 3.86 18.77
C LEU A 138 -3.61 4.58 17.52
N TYR A 139 -2.61 4.04 16.82
CA TYR A 139 -2.08 4.63 15.59
C TYR A 139 -3.01 4.43 14.40
N ALA A 140 -3.62 3.26 14.26
CA ALA A 140 -4.50 2.96 13.14
C ALA A 140 -5.74 3.85 13.09
N GLY A 141 -6.30 4.25 14.22
CA GLY A 141 -7.47 5.11 14.28
C GLY A 141 -7.17 6.59 13.97
N ALA A 142 -5.95 7.04 14.32
CA ALA A 142 -5.56 8.46 14.25
C ALA A 142 -4.83 8.84 12.96
N LEU A 143 -4.22 7.86 12.26
CA LEU A 143 -3.35 8.10 11.11
C LEU A 143 -3.95 7.67 9.77
N LEU A 144 -5.10 6.96 9.79
CA LEU A 144 -5.71 6.50 8.54
C LEU A 144 -6.46 7.63 7.85
N PRO A 145 -5.96 8.18 6.74
CA PRO A 145 -6.78 9.00 5.86
C PRO A 145 -7.95 8.18 5.30
N ARG A 146 -8.91 8.85 4.66
CA ARG A 146 -10.01 8.18 3.96
C ARG A 146 -9.45 7.12 3.00
N ARG A 147 -10.05 5.93 3.02
CA ARG A 147 -9.82 4.83 2.07
C ARG A 147 -11.10 4.57 1.31
N ASP A 148 -11.03 4.52 -0.01
CA ASP A 148 -12.20 4.31 -0.84
C ASP A 148 -12.40 2.83 -1.16
N LEU A 149 -11.31 2.08 -1.37
CA LEU A 149 -11.39 0.66 -1.67
C LEU A 149 -10.10 -0.06 -1.25
N TYR A 150 -10.26 -1.21 -0.60
CA TYR A 150 -9.18 -2.18 -0.42
C TYR A 150 -9.32 -3.33 -1.42
N LEU A 151 -8.24 -3.65 -2.09
CA LEU A 151 -8.09 -4.85 -2.92
C LEU A 151 -7.24 -5.86 -2.15
N VAL A 152 -7.89 -6.86 -1.56
CA VAL A 152 -7.19 -7.94 -0.86
C VAL A 152 -6.76 -8.97 -1.88
N THR A 153 -5.45 -9.17 -2.05
CA THR A 153 -4.93 -10.14 -3.02
C THR A 153 -4.91 -11.55 -2.41
N ASP A 154 -5.60 -12.48 -3.08
CA ASP A 154 -5.66 -13.87 -2.63
C ASP A 154 -4.33 -14.60 -2.88
N HIS A 155 -3.96 -15.45 -1.93
CA HIS A 155 -2.79 -16.33 -2.02
C HIS A 155 -3.07 -17.60 -2.83
N VAL A 156 -4.35 -17.99 -2.99
CA VAL A 156 -4.72 -19.24 -3.67
C VAL A 156 -4.31 -19.22 -5.15
N GLY A 157 -3.58 -20.24 -5.56
CA GLY A 157 -3.07 -20.36 -6.94
C GLY A 157 -1.89 -19.44 -7.27
N VAL A 158 -1.30 -18.75 -6.28
CA VAL A 158 -0.08 -17.95 -6.46
C VAL A 158 1.08 -18.64 -5.76
N PRO A 159 2.14 -19.02 -6.48
CA PRO A 159 3.34 -19.60 -5.88
C PRO A 159 3.95 -18.67 -4.85
N PHE A 160 4.50 -19.22 -3.79
CA PHE A 160 5.31 -18.44 -2.85
C PHE A 160 6.68 -18.15 -3.50
N GLU A 161 7.09 -16.92 -3.45
CA GLU A 161 8.40 -16.45 -3.92
C GLU A 161 9.24 -16.14 -2.69
N ALA A 162 10.09 -17.09 -2.28
CA ALA A 162 11.01 -16.90 -1.19
C ALA A 162 12.11 -15.91 -1.59
N ASP A 163 12.41 -14.98 -0.72
CA ASP A 163 13.57 -14.09 -0.79
C ASP A 163 14.18 -13.92 0.62
N GLU A 164 15.15 -13.03 0.78
CA GLU A 164 15.89 -12.83 2.02
C GLU A 164 15.04 -12.34 3.20
N ILE A 165 13.86 -11.77 2.92
CA ILE A 165 12.99 -11.18 3.95
C ILE A 165 11.60 -11.83 4.05
N ARG A 166 11.28 -12.82 3.18
CA ARG A 166 9.99 -13.52 3.20
C ARG A 166 10.11 -14.87 3.88
N ASP A 167 9.37 -15.04 4.96
CA ASP A 167 9.38 -16.24 5.81
C ASP A 167 8.00 -16.83 6.07
N GLY A 168 6.93 -16.18 5.59
CA GLY A 168 5.54 -16.41 6.00
C GLY A 168 4.70 -17.30 5.09
N GLU A 169 5.26 -18.23 4.31
CA GLU A 169 4.46 -19.09 3.41
C GLU A 169 3.30 -19.77 4.15
N HIS A 170 3.58 -20.33 5.31
CA HIS A 170 2.62 -21.06 6.15
C HIS A 170 1.53 -20.16 6.78
N LEU A 171 1.75 -18.85 6.85
CA LEU A 171 0.81 -17.87 7.42
C LEU A 171 -0.10 -17.23 6.37
N ARG A 172 0.09 -17.49 5.08
CA ARG A 172 -0.62 -16.79 4.00
C ARG A 172 -2.14 -16.88 4.13
N ALA A 173 -2.66 -18.05 4.46
CA ALA A 173 -4.10 -18.25 4.65
C ALA A 173 -4.63 -17.46 5.85
N ASP A 174 -3.91 -17.48 6.96
CA ASP A 174 -4.29 -16.75 8.17
C ASP A 174 -4.20 -15.24 7.95
N MET A 175 -3.16 -14.73 7.31
CA MET A 175 -3.03 -13.32 7.00
C MET A 175 -4.14 -12.84 6.05
N THR A 176 -4.48 -13.61 4.99
CA THR A 176 -5.61 -13.27 4.12
C THR A 176 -6.91 -13.17 4.92
N ARG A 177 -7.15 -14.10 5.84
CA ARG A 177 -8.31 -14.06 6.74
C ARG A 177 -8.28 -12.84 7.67
N TRP A 178 -7.16 -12.53 8.29
CA TRP A 178 -7.02 -11.36 9.17
C TRP A 178 -7.31 -10.05 8.44
N PHE A 179 -6.82 -9.89 7.20
CA PHE A 179 -7.16 -8.72 6.38
C PHE A 179 -8.67 -8.60 6.16
N THR A 180 -9.33 -9.67 5.73
CA THR A 180 -10.77 -9.63 5.46
C THR A 180 -11.60 -9.40 6.73
N GLU A 181 -11.20 -9.98 7.87
CA GLU A 181 -11.86 -9.80 9.16
C GLU A 181 -11.73 -8.35 9.66
N ILE A 182 -10.53 -7.76 9.64
CA ILE A 182 -10.33 -6.40 10.15
C ILE A 182 -11.00 -5.35 9.26
N LEU A 183 -10.93 -5.51 7.93
CA LEU A 183 -11.60 -4.61 6.99
C LEU A 183 -13.11 -4.66 7.15
N GLY A 184 -13.68 -5.87 7.25
CA GLY A 184 -15.10 -6.06 7.52
C GLY A 184 -15.54 -5.51 8.86
N ALA A 185 -14.80 -5.78 9.93
CA ALA A 185 -15.12 -5.30 11.28
C ALA A 185 -15.07 -3.76 11.39
N ARG A 186 -14.23 -3.09 10.60
CA ARG A 186 -14.10 -1.63 10.55
C ARG A 186 -15.02 -0.96 9.52
N GLY A 187 -15.79 -1.75 8.74
CA GLY A 187 -16.72 -1.22 7.76
C GLY A 187 -16.07 -0.60 6.53
N TYR A 188 -14.83 -0.96 6.22
CA TYR A 188 -14.17 -0.54 4.98
C TYR A 188 -14.76 -1.25 3.77
N SER A 189 -14.78 -0.56 2.62
CA SER A 189 -15.06 -1.20 1.33
C SER A 189 -13.86 -2.06 0.93
N TRP A 190 -14.08 -3.36 0.70
CA TRP A 190 -13.01 -4.25 0.28
C TRP A 190 -13.51 -5.37 -0.63
N VAL A 191 -12.62 -5.89 -1.47
CA VAL A 191 -12.87 -7.04 -2.34
C VAL A 191 -11.66 -7.98 -2.33
N LEU A 192 -11.91 -9.29 -2.26
CA LEU A 192 -10.88 -10.31 -2.48
C LEU A 192 -10.68 -10.50 -3.99
N VAL A 193 -9.51 -10.13 -4.49
CA VAL A 193 -9.15 -10.30 -5.91
C VAL A 193 -8.42 -11.61 -6.13
N THR A 194 -8.95 -12.44 -7.04
CA THR A 194 -8.54 -13.83 -7.27
C THR A 194 -8.26 -14.11 -8.73
N GLY A 195 -7.63 -15.25 -9.02
CA GLY A 195 -7.40 -15.72 -10.38
C GLY A 195 -6.10 -15.23 -11.03
N SER A 196 -6.05 -15.23 -12.37
CA SER A 196 -4.88 -14.82 -13.12
C SER A 196 -4.56 -13.33 -12.96
N ARG A 197 -3.34 -12.92 -13.33
CA ARG A 197 -2.91 -11.53 -13.32
C ARG A 197 -3.85 -10.62 -14.11
N GLU A 198 -4.24 -11.06 -15.31
CA GLU A 198 -5.14 -10.33 -16.21
C GLU A 198 -6.53 -10.18 -15.59
N LYS A 199 -7.04 -11.26 -14.99
CA LYS A 199 -8.35 -11.22 -14.31
C LYS A 199 -8.32 -10.25 -13.11
N ARG A 200 -7.30 -10.33 -12.27
CA ARG A 200 -7.15 -9.42 -11.11
C ARG A 200 -7.11 -7.96 -11.53
N LEU A 201 -6.38 -7.64 -12.60
CA LEU A 201 -6.32 -6.28 -13.14
C LEU A 201 -7.67 -5.84 -13.70
N ALA A 202 -8.34 -6.68 -14.49
CA ALA A 202 -9.65 -6.35 -15.07
C ALA A 202 -10.71 -6.13 -13.97
N ASP A 203 -10.76 -7.01 -12.96
CA ASP A 203 -11.67 -6.87 -11.83
C ASP A 203 -11.39 -5.57 -11.04
N ALA A 204 -10.12 -5.27 -10.78
CA ALA A 204 -9.72 -4.06 -10.07
C ALA A 204 -10.11 -2.79 -10.83
N ILE A 205 -9.88 -2.73 -12.15
CA ILE A 205 -10.29 -1.61 -12.99
C ILE A 205 -11.82 -1.42 -12.92
N ALA A 206 -12.59 -2.48 -13.09
CA ALA A 206 -14.06 -2.41 -13.04
C ALA A 206 -14.61 -1.90 -11.68
N LEU A 207 -13.87 -2.14 -10.59
CA LEU A 207 -14.21 -1.64 -9.25
C LEU A 207 -13.80 -0.18 -9.03
N ILE A 208 -12.71 0.26 -9.67
CA ILE A 208 -12.16 1.62 -9.52
C ILE A 208 -12.92 2.63 -10.41
N GLU A 209 -13.26 2.25 -11.64
CA GLU A 209 -13.91 3.17 -12.59
C GLU A 209 -15.13 3.91 -12.02
N PRO A 210 -16.09 3.27 -11.32
CA PRO A 210 -17.23 3.97 -10.72
C PRO A 210 -16.83 5.01 -9.66
N LEU A 211 -15.70 4.81 -8.97
CA LEU A 211 -15.21 5.76 -7.98
C LEU A 211 -14.65 7.03 -8.64
N LEU A 212 -14.13 6.90 -9.85
CA LEU A 212 -13.57 8.01 -10.63
C LEU A 212 -14.65 8.96 -11.16
N GLU A 213 -15.90 8.53 -11.29
CA GLU A 213 -17.02 9.39 -11.71
C GLU A 213 -17.23 10.58 -10.76
N GLY A 214 -16.80 10.48 -9.50
CA GLY A 214 -16.84 11.55 -8.51
C GLY A 214 -15.68 12.56 -8.60
N VAL A 215 -14.65 12.27 -9.40
CA VAL A 215 -13.49 13.16 -9.56
C VAL A 215 -13.86 14.34 -10.46
N PRO A 216 -13.58 15.59 -10.07
CA PRO A 216 -13.90 16.75 -10.89
C PRO A 216 -13.33 16.63 -12.29
N GLU A 217 -14.15 16.95 -13.31
CA GLU A 217 -13.76 16.83 -14.75
C GLU A 217 -12.48 17.62 -15.08
N ALA A 218 -12.24 18.73 -14.38
CA ALA A 218 -11.01 19.51 -14.46
C ALA A 218 -9.74 18.71 -14.10
N SER A 219 -9.89 17.71 -13.21
CA SER A 219 -8.78 16.84 -12.79
C SER A 219 -8.48 15.70 -13.78
N LEU A 220 -9.41 15.43 -14.71
CA LEU A 220 -9.34 14.32 -15.67
C LEU A 220 -8.77 14.74 -17.04
N LYS A 221 -8.61 16.04 -17.31
CA LYS A 221 -8.18 16.52 -18.64
C LYS A 221 -6.67 16.35 -18.82
N VAL A 222 -6.33 15.31 -19.57
CA VAL A 222 -5.00 15.13 -20.17
C VAL A 222 -4.81 16.17 -21.29
N ARG A 223 -3.71 16.92 -21.28
CA ARG A 223 -3.27 17.68 -22.47
C ARG A 223 -3.11 16.68 -23.63
N GLN A 224 -3.94 16.81 -24.65
CA GLN A 224 -3.67 16.16 -25.94
C GLN A 224 -2.41 16.80 -26.54
N PRO A 225 -1.44 16.03 -27.08
CA PRO A 225 -0.33 16.60 -27.80
C PRO A 225 -0.88 17.23 -29.08
N GLY A 226 -0.98 18.56 -29.10
CA GLY A 226 -1.52 19.33 -30.25
C GLY A 226 -2.27 20.60 -29.87
N ASP A 227 -2.65 20.82 -28.62
CA ASP A 227 -3.24 22.07 -28.16
C ASP A 227 -2.13 23.11 -27.85
N GLN A 228 -1.62 23.75 -28.89
CA GLN A 228 -0.87 25.00 -28.84
C GLN A 228 -1.72 26.15 -29.30
#